data_5820fc2d946202e0d720bb72456109f1
#
_entry.id   5820fc2d946202e0d720bb72456109f1
#
_cell.length_a   1.000
_cell.length_b   1.000
_cell.length_c   1.000
_cell.angle_alpha   90.00
_cell.angle_beta   90.00
_cell.angle_gamma   90.00
#
_symmetry.space_group_name_H-M   'P 1'
#
loop_
_entity.id
_entity.type
_entity.pdbx_description
1 polymer ?
#
loop_
_entity_poly.entity_id
_entity_poly.type
_entity_poly.pdbx_seq_one_letter_code
_entity_poly.pdbx_strand_id
1 'polypeptide(L)'
;MNVVNGKFDHCNVCLKVKDRLSGIHLLSDNPDTIIPMLKSSYAKSDCLYDVCIGISGGVDSCMVATLAGEAGLRAKLVHFDNGWNTHNANKNIYSICEKYDFDLDTRIMNWKTFKSLQRSFLLSSVPDIELVTDHAIFATMTKELASGEAPIFLNGANFSTEHGLDLGDLVWNKLDILNIRSINKKFEDVSLKEYPSTNPLVWGKYRFFSKKSRIDLPLNCFWYKRNIAIEYMNKKFGFEDYGHKHEESVFTKVYQRVLLKNKFNCIKIYPHLNAQIRNKEITKTEGKKQIDLFIKDVGLEKYEVEYVREKLGFSNDEWSKILLQKPRSHSEFSNLGNYIKPIMGVLSTLKLRAME
;
A
#
# COMPACT_ATOMS: atom_id res chain seq x y z
N MET A 1 -15.08 20.56 9.05
CA MET A 1 -16.35 20.03 9.54
C MET A 1 -17.46 20.99 9.13
N ASN A 2 -18.47 20.53 8.40
CA ASN A 2 -19.63 21.37 8.12
C ASN A 2 -20.62 21.23 9.28
N VAL A 3 -21.01 22.36 9.84
CA VAL A 3 -22.05 22.44 10.88
C VAL A 3 -23.36 22.80 10.17
N VAL A 4 -24.31 21.88 10.14
CA VAL A 4 -25.65 22.14 9.66
C VAL A 4 -26.57 22.16 10.87
N ASN A 5 -27.25 23.28 11.13
CA ASN A 5 -28.18 23.49 12.24
C ASN A 5 -27.61 23.18 13.63
N GLY A 6 -26.32 23.54 13.87
CA GLY A 6 -25.67 23.32 15.20
C GLY A 6 -25.35 21.88 15.54
N LYS A 7 -25.59 20.91 14.65
CA LYS A 7 -25.21 19.50 14.79
C LYS A 7 -24.14 19.13 13.77
N PHE A 8 -23.07 18.44 14.21
CA PHE A 8 -22.05 17.87 13.34
C PHE A 8 -22.64 16.64 12.65
N ASP A 9 -23.10 16.79 11.41
CA ASP A 9 -23.77 15.69 10.71
C ASP A 9 -22.74 14.77 10.04
N HIS A 10 -21.83 15.33 9.24
CA HIS A 10 -20.79 14.56 8.54
C HIS A 10 -19.47 15.34 8.44
N CYS A 11 -18.35 14.62 8.58
CA CYS A 11 -17.02 15.22 8.29
C CYS A 11 -16.79 15.34 6.78
N ASN A 12 -15.79 16.18 6.38
CA ASN A 12 -15.44 16.40 4.97
C ASN A 12 -15.13 15.09 4.21
N VAL A 13 -14.52 14.10 4.89
CA VAL A 13 -14.25 12.78 4.30
C VAL A 13 -15.56 12.04 4.03
N CYS A 14 -16.50 12.04 4.99
CA CYS A 14 -17.81 11.39 4.79
C CYS A 14 -18.56 12.01 3.61
N LEU A 15 -18.53 13.34 3.46
CA LEU A 15 -19.16 14.03 2.33
C LEU A 15 -18.51 13.67 1.00
N LYS A 16 -17.17 13.68 0.92
CA LYS A 16 -16.43 13.34 -0.31
C LYS A 16 -16.66 11.90 -0.81
N VAL A 17 -16.96 10.97 0.10
CA VAL A 17 -17.06 9.54 -0.25
C VAL A 17 -18.48 9.00 -0.24
N LYS A 18 -19.46 9.81 0.19
CA LYS A 18 -20.86 9.40 0.38
C LYS A 18 -21.45 8.71 -0.85
N ASP A 19 -21.37 9.35 -2.01
CA ASP A 19 -22.03 8.85 -3.22
C ASP A 19 -21.37 7.55 -3.70
N ARG A 20 -20.05 7.47 -3.63
CA ARG A 20 -19.32 6.27 -4.02
C ARG A 20 -19.60 5.10 -3.08
N LEU A 21 -19.62 5.33 -1.76
CA LEU A 21 -19.97 4.30 -0.80
C LEU A 21 -21.41 3.83 -0.94
N SER A 22 -22.37 4.75 -1.20
CA SER A 22 -23.75 4.36 -1.42
C SER A 22 -23.90 3.46 -2.64
N GLY A 23 -23.17 3.72 -3.72
CA GLY A 23 -23.10 2.85 -4.89
C GLY A 23 -22.51 1.47 -4.57
N ILE A 24 -21.41 1.42 -3.80
CA ILE A 24 -20.78 0.17 -3.36
C ILE A 24 -21.74 -0.65 -2.48
N HIS A 25 -22.48 0.00 -1.59
CA HIS A 25 -23.45 -0.68 -0.72
C HIS A 25 -24.66 -1.28 -1.43
N LEU A 26 -24.85 -1.01 -2.72
CA LEU A 26 -25.85 -1.65 -3.57
C LEU A 26 -25.33 -2.95 -4.21
N LEU A 27 -24.01 -3.17 -4.19
CA LEU A 27 -23.40 -4.39 -4.70
C LEU A 27 -23.57 -5.54 -3.70
N SER A 28 -23.41 -6.77 -4.18
CA SER A 28 -23.32 -7.95 -3.30
C SER A 28 -22.00 -7.91 -2.52
N ASP A 29 -22.01 -8.38 -1.27
CA ASP A 29 -20.81 -8.62 -0.47
C ASP A 29 -20.28 -10.07 -0.60
N ASN A 30 -20.97 -10.92 -1.38
CA ASN A 30 -20.48 -12.25 -1.72
C ASN A 30 -19.41 -12.14 -2.82
N PRO A 31 -18.14 -12.57 -2.56
CA PRO A 31 -17.07 -12.53 -3.54
C PRO A 31 -17.34 -13.34 -4.82
N ASP A 32 -18.10 -14.42 -4.73
CA ASP A 32 -18.40 -15.28 -5.89
C ASP A 32 -19.14 -14.55 -7.00
N THR A 33 -19.85 -13.44 -6.67
CA THR A 33 -20.64 -12.69 -7.65
C THR A 33 -19.83 -12.07 -8.78
N ILE A 34 -18.52 -11.82 -8.56
CA ILE A 34 -17.65 -11.24 -9.60
C ILE A 34 -16.83 -12.27 -10.38
N ILE A 35 -16.82 -13.53 -9.97
CA ILE A 35 -16.07 -14.60 -10.65
C ILE A 35 -16.42 -14.73 -12.13
N PRO A 36 -17.73 -14.78 -12.54
CA PRO A 36 -18.09 -14.84 -13.95
C PRO A 36 -17.57 -13.63 -14.76
N MET A 37 -17.63 -12.44 -14.17
CA MET A 37 -17.11 -11.21 -14.79
C MET A 37 -15.59 -11.28 -14.96
N LEU A 38 -14.82 -11.72 -13.95
CA LEU A 38 -13.38 -11.87 -14.05
C LEU A 38 -13.02 -12.88 -15.15
N LYS A 39 -13.68 -14.05 -15.17
CA LYS A 39 -13.48 -15.07 -16.19
C LYS A 39 -13.75 -14.55 -17.60
N SER A 40 -14.87 -13.86 -17.82
CA SER A 40 -15.22 -13.34 -19.15
C SER A 40 -14.31 -12.19 -19.61
N SER A 41 -13.81 -11.38 -18.66
CA SER A 41 -13.02 -10.20 -18.97
C SER A 41 -11.53 -10.52 -19.18
N TYR A 42 -11.01 -11.60 -18.59
CA TYR A 42 -9.56 -11.84 -18.52
C TYR A 42 -9.11 -13.18 -19.13
N ALA A 43 -9.95 -14.21 -19.19
CA ALA A 43 -9.58 -15.57 -19.60
C ALA A 43 -9.35 -15.78 -21.12
N LYS A 44 -8.88 -14.79 -21.86
CA LYS A 44 -8.68 -14.91 -23.33
C LYS A 44 -7.39 -14.23 -23.80
N SER A 45 -6.35 -14.31 -23.01
CA SER A 45 -5.08 -13.74 -23.41
C SER A 45 -4.25 -14.74 -24.26
N ASP A 46 -3.70 -14.26 -25.37
CA ASP A 46 -2.67 -14.98 -26.15
C ASP A 46 -1.29 -14.92 -25.46
N CYS A 47 -1.21 -14.24 -24.31
CA CYS A 47 -0.01 -14.13 -23.49
C CYS A 47 0.20 -15.39 -22.65
N LEU A 48 1.40 -15.52 -22.06
CA LEU A 48 1.74 -16.63 -21.16
C LEU A 48 0.76 -16.73 -19.99
N TYR A 49 0.40 -15.56 -19.42
CA TYR A 49 -0.58 -15.45 -18.34
C TYR A 49 -1.77 -14.58 -18.77
N ASP A 50 -2.91 -14.84 -18.17
CA ASP A 50 -4.10 -14.00 -18.33
C ASP A 50 -3.96 -12.71 -17.49
N VAL A 51 -3.36 -12.85 -16.29
CA VAL A 51 -3.16 -11.75 -15.33
C VAL A 51 -1.83 -11.87 -14.61
N CYS A 52 -1.28 -10.72 -14.21
CA CYS A 52 -0.19 -10.61 -13.24
C CYS A 52 -0.75 -9.98 -11.95
N ILE A 53 -0.38 -10.49 -10.78
CA ILE A 53 -0.91 -10.05 -9.49
C ILE A 53 0.23 -9.73 -8.54
N GLY A 54 0.27 -8.50 -8.01
CA GLY A 54 1.16 -8.17 -6.90
C GLY A 54 0.67 -8.80 -5.60
N ILE A 55 1.51 -9.61 -4.95
CA ILE A 55 1.14 -10.31 -3.73
C ILE A 55 2.08 -9.99 -2.57
N SER A 56 1.51 -9.56 -1.42
CA SER A 56 2.24 -9.26 -0.19
C SER A 56 2.01 -10.28 0.93
N GLY A 57 1.10 -11.24 0.73
CA GLY A 57 0.58 -12.10 1.80
C GLY A 57 -0.48 -11.42 2.68
N GLY A 58 -0.78 -10.16 2.42
CA GLY A 58 -1.84 -9.40 3.06
C GLY A 58 -3.23 -9.73 2.53
N VAL A 59 -4.28 -9.43 3.31
CA VAL A 59 -5.68 -9.82 3.02
C VAL A 59 -6.10 -9.36 1.62
N ASP A 60 -5.85 -8.10 1.26
CA ASP A 60 -6.35 -7.53 0.01
C ASP A 60 -5.69 -8.20 -1.22
N SER A 61 -4.37 -8.36 -1.21
CA SER A 61 -3.64 -9.01 -2.31
C SER A 61 -3.94 -10.50 -2.44
N CYS A 62 -4.06 -11.20 -1.31
CA CYS A 62 -4.45 -12.61 -1.28
C CYS A 62 -5.88 -12.80 -1.79
N MET A 63 -6.80 -11.89 -1.46
CA MET A 63 -8.17 -11.95 -1.96
C MET A 63 -8.23 -11.79 -3.48
N VAL A 64 -7.45 -10.87 -4.06
CA VAL A 64 -7.36 -10.73 -5.52
C VAL A 64 -6.85 -12.01 -6.17
N ALA A 65 -5.80 -12.62 -5.62
CA ALA A 65 -5.24 -13.87 -6.12
C ALA A 65 -6.26 -15.02 -6.00
N THR A 66 -6.99 -15.10 -4.87
CA THR A 66 -8.06 -16.09 -4.67
C THR A 66 -9.17 -15.96 -5.71
N LEU A 67 -9.64 -14.74 -5.95
CA LEU A 67 -10.67 -14.47 -6.96
C LEU A 67 -10.20 -14.85 -8.38
N ALA A 68 -8.93 -14.60 -8.71
CA ALA A 68 -8.35 -14.99 -9.98
C ALA A 68 -8.31 -16.53 -10.12
N GLY A 69 -7.95 -17.24 -9.04
CA GLY A 69 -7.95 -18.71 -9.01
C GLY A 69 -9.33 -19.32 -9.13
N GLU A 70 -10.32 -18.81 -8.39
CA GLU A 70 -11.70 -19.25 -8.49
C GLU A 70 -12.31 -18.98 -9.89
N ALA A 71 -11.83 -17.93 -10.59
CA ALA A 71 -12.20 -17.65 -11.97
C ALA A 71 -11.48 -18.58 -12.99
N GLY A 72 -10.53 -19.40 -12.56
CA GLY A 72 -9.74 -20.28 -13.40
C GLY A 72 -8.79 -19.55 -14.35
N LEU A 73 -8.25 -18.41 -13.91
CA LEU A 73 -7.28 -17.61 -14.68
C LEU A 73 -5.86 -18.16 -14.51
N ARG A 74 -5.06 -18.10 -15.56
CA ARG A 74 -3.61 -18.33 -15.49
C ARG A 74 -2.96 -17.07 -14.92
N ALA A 75 -2.50 -17.14 -13.67
CA ALA A 75 -1.92 -15.97 -13.01
C ALA A 75 -0.43 -16.14 -12.71
N LYS A 76 0.33 -15.06 -12.93
CA LYS A 76 1.68 -14.88 -12.40
C LYS A 76 1.57 -14.03 -11.13
N LEU A 77 1.99 -14.57 -10.00
CA LEU A 77 2.11 -13.81 -8.76
C LEU A 77 3.49 -13.18 -8.68
N VAL A 78 3.54 -11.88 -8.35
CA VAL A 78 4.80 -11.16 -8.17
C VAL A 78 4.88 -10.69 -6.72
N HIS A 79 5.83 -11.27 -5.99
CA HIS A 79 6.12 -10.95 -4.61
C HIS A 79 7.37 -10.09 -4.51
N PHE A 80 7.25 -8.94 -3.82
CA PHE A 80 8.39 -8.07 -3.51
C PHE A 80 8.87 -8.35 -2.08
N ASP A 81 9.96 -9.12 -1.96
CA ASP A 81 10.56 -9.46 -0.67
C ASP A 81 11.61 -8.43 -0.27
N ASN A 82 11.28 -7.62 0.73
CA ASN A 82 12.16 -6.64 1.34
C ASN A 82 12.77 -7.12 2.69
N GLY A 83 12.57 -8.39 3.03
CA GLY A 83 13.13 -9.01 4.24
C GLY A 83 12.33 -8.73 5.52
N TRP A 84 11.12 -8.17 5.45
CA TRP A 84 10.31 -7.83 6.62
C TRP A 84 9.01 -8.63 6.76
N ASN A 85 8.75 -9.58 5.87
CA ASN A 85 7.54 -10.37 5.91
C ASN A 85 7.41 -11.20 7.18
N THR A 86 6.21 -11.27 7.71
CA THR A 86 5.87 -12.21 8.77
C THR A 86 5.80 -13.64 8.22
N HIS A 87 5.90 -14.63 9.12
CA HIS A 87 5.73 -16.03 8.76
C HIS A 87 4.36 -16.29 8.11
N ASN A 88 3.29 -15.74 8.68
CA ASN A 88 1.94 -15.89 8.16
C ASN A 88 1.78 -15.32 6.75
N ALA A 89 2.39 -14.15 6.47
CA ALA A 89 2.37 -13.57 5.13
C ALA A 89 2.99 -14.49 4.07
N ASN A 90 4.17 -15.05 4.37
CA ASN A 90 4.83 -16.00 3.47
C ASN A 90 4.02 -17.30 3.31
N LYS A 91 3.47 -17.84 4.41
CA LYS A 91 2.62 -19.02 4.37
C LYS A 91 1.38 -18.81 3.50
N ASN A 92 0.72 -17.67 3.63
CA ASN A 92 -0.45 -17.33 2.81
C ASN A 92 -0.10 -17.30 1.31
N ILE A 93 1.07 -16.70 0.94
CA ILE A 93 1.52 -16.66 -0.46
C ILE A 93 1.71 -18.09 -1.00
N TYR A 94 2.44 -18.94 -0.27
CA TYR A 94 2.70 -20.32 -0.73
C TYR A 94 1.43 -21.17 -0.80
N SER A 95 0.52 -21.03 0.17
CA SER A 95 -0.76 -21.76 0.18
C SER A 95 -1.64 -21.39 -1.04
N ILE A 96 -1.61 -20.12 -1.47
CA ILE A 96 -2.33 -19.69 -2.69
C ILE A 96 -1.68 -20.29 -3.95
N CYS A 97 -0.34 -20.23 -4.04
CA CYS A 97 0.36 -20.82 -5.19
C CYS A 97 0.06 -22.30 -5.32
N GLU A 98 0.13 -23.06 -4.22
CA GLU A 98 -0.17 -24.48 -4.19
C GLU A 98 -1.64 -24.77 -4.53
N LYS A 99 -2.57 -23.98 -3.98
CA LYS A 99 -4.02 -24.19 -4.20
C LYS A 99 -4.45 -24.01 -5.64
N TYR A 100 -3.89 -23.01 -6.35
CA TYR A 100 -4.36 -22.61 -7.67
C TYR A 100 -3.34 -22.85 -8.79
N ASP A 101 -2.22 -23.52 -8.47
CA ASP A 101 -1.13 -23.79 -9.40
C ASP A 101 -0.59 -22.50 -10.07
N PHE A 102 -0.33 -21.46 -9.25
CA PHE A 102 0.16 -20.19 -9.72
C PHE A 102 1.68 -20.11 -9.70
N ASP A 103 2.27 -19.57 -10.76
CA ASP A 103 3.68 -19.21 -10.79
C ASP A 103 3.98 -18.04 -9.86
N LEU A 104 5.02 -18.17 -9.06
CA LEU A 104 5.49 -17.14 -8.12
C LEU A 104 6.85 -16.59 -8.56
N ASP A 105 6.89 -15.30 -8.85
CA ASP A 105 8.12 -14.55 -9.11
C ASP A 105 8.47 -13.68 -7.89
N THR A 106 9.45 -14.11 -7.10
CA THR A 106 9.88 -13.37 -5.92
C THR A 106 11.03 -12.44 -6.26
N ARG A 107 10.80 -11.14 -6.12
CA ARG A 107 11.78 -10.08 -6.31
C ARG A 107 12.44 -9.74 -4.99
N ILE A 108 13.58 -10.37 -4.71
CA ILE A 108 14.33 -10.18 -3.47
C ILE A 108 15.17 -8.91 -3.57
N MET A 109 15.01 -8.03 -2.57
CA MET A 109 15.83 -6.82 -2.43
C MET A 109 17.23 -7.14 -1.97
N ASN A 110 18.22 -6.47 -2.55
CA ASN A 110 19.56 -6.44 -1.96
C ASN A 110 19.49 -5.81 -0.57
N TRP A 111 19.65 -6.66 0.46
CA TRP A 111 19.47 -6.24 1.84
C TRP A 111 20.43 -5.12 2.27
N LYS A 112 21.69 -5.15 1.80
CA LYS A 112 22.67 -4.10 2.14
C LYS A 112 22.20 -2.72 1.66
N THR A 113 21.75 -2.63 0.41
CA THR A 113 21.22 -1.39 -0.17
C THR A 113 19.94 -0.96 0.52
N PHE A 114 19.00 -1.90 0.71
CA PHE A 114 17.69 -1.59 1.29
C PHE A 114 17.79 -1.17 2.77
N LYS A 115 18.60 -1.88 3.56
CA LYS A 115 18.91 -1.53 4.94
C LYS A 115 19.44 -0.09 5.05
N SER A 116 20.43 0.28 4.22
CA SER A 116 20.99 1.63 4.22
C SER A 116 19.96 2.68 3.81
N LEU A 117 19.09 2.39 2.85
CA LEU A 117 17.99 3.29 2.50
C LEU A 117 17.01 3.49 3.65
N GLN A 118 16.59 2.42 4.32
CA GLN A 118 15.70 2.53 5.48
C GLN A 118 16.36 3.30 6.62
N ARG A 119 17.65 3.07 6.87
CA ARG A 119 18.45 3.86 7.83
C ARG A 119 18.47 5.34 7.45
N SER A 120 18.73 5.67 6.18
CA SER A 120 18.70 7.05 5.68
C SER A 120 17.36 7.74 5.98
N PHE A 121 16.25 7.05 5.76
CA PHE A 121 14.92 7.60 5.99
C PHE A 121 14.61 7.77 7.48
N LEU A 122 15.00 6.84 8.34
CA LEU A 122 14.88 6.99 9.79
C LEU A 122 15.75 8.14 10.32
N LEU A 123 17.00 8.26 9.87
CA LEU A 123 17.92 9.35 10.23
C LEU A 123 17.46 10.70 9.70
N SER A 124 16.77 10.74 8.56
CA SER A 124 16.26 11.98 7.99
C SER A 124 15.08 12.56 8.76
N SER A 125 14.41 11.75 9.57
CA SER A 125 13.24 12.16 10.36
C SER A 125 12.02 12.60 9.54
N VAL A 126 11.92 12.15 8.29
CA VAL A 126 10.73 12.39 7.45
C VAL A 126 9.59 11.46 7.84
N PRO A 127 8.32 11.86 7.63
CA PRO A 127 7.19 11.04 8.09
C PRO A 127 6.96 9.80 7.24
N ASP A 128 7.14 9.84 5.93
CA ASP A 128 6.88 8.70 5.04
C ASP A 128 8.14 7.84 4.83
N ILE A 129 8.51 7.08 5.85
CA ILE A 129 9.68 6.17 5.78
C ILE A 129 9.42 4.95 4.90
N GLU A 130 8.15 4.63 4.59
CA GLU A 130 7.75 3.55 3.67
C GLU A 130 7.92 3.94 2.19
N LEU A 131 8.28 5.20 1.91
CA LEU A 131 8.51 5.65 0.52
C LEU A 131 9.49 4.75 -0.23
N VAL A 132 10.53 4.25 0.45
CA VAL A 132 11.54 3.36 -0.18
C VAL A 132 10.95 1.99 -0.54
N THR A 133 10.06 1.45 0.25
CA THR A 133 9.35 0.18 -0.03
C THR A 133 8.35 0.38 -1.17
N ASP A 134 7.49 1.38 -1.03
CA ASP A 134 6.41 1.65 -1.98
C ASP A 134 6.97 2.01 -3.38
N HIS A 135 8.04 2.80 -3.44
CA HIS A 135 8.71 3.13 -4.69
C HIS A 135 9.24 1.88 -5.41
N ALA A 136 9.88 0.98 -4.68
CA ALA A 136 10.41 -0.27 -5.25
C ALA A 136 9.28 -1.19 -5.73
N ILE A 137 8.14 -1.24 -5.03
CA ILE A 137 6.92 -1.96 -5.47
C ILE A 137 6.40 -1.35 -6.78
N PHE A 138 6.29 -0.01 -6.87
CA PHE A 138 5.89 0.66 -8.11
C PHE A 138 6.87 0.41 -9.26
N ALA A 139 8.17 0.36 -8.99
CA ALA A 139 9.18 0.04 -9.99
C ALA A 139 9.04 -1.42 -10.49
N THR A 140 8.82 -2.35 -9.57
CA THR A 140 8.56 -3.76 -9.89
C THR A 140 7.30 -3.91 -10.74
N MET A 141 6.20 -3.28 -10.34
CA MET A 141 4.95 -3.28 -11.12
C MET A 141 5.14 -2.66 -12.50
N THR A 142 5.91 -1.57 -12.62
CA THR A 142 6.24 -0.96 -13.93
C THR A 142 6.99 -1.94 -14.83
N LYS A 143 7.91 -2.72 -14.26
CA LYS A 143 8.67 -3.74 -15.00
C LYS A 143 7.77 -4.87 -15.48
N GLU A 144 6.84 -5.34 -14.65
CA GLU A 144 5.89 -6.38 -15.05
C GLU A 144 4.93 -5.90 -16.15
N LEU A 145 4.42 -4.67 -16.06
CA LEU A 145 3.64 -4.06 -17.14
C LEU A 145 4.43 -3.92 -18.45
N ALA A 146 5.75 -3.76 -18.36
CA ALA A 146 6.64 -3.64 -19.52
C ALA A 146 7.02 -4.99 -20.13
N SER A 147 6.98 -6.09 -19.36
CA SER A 147 7.38 -7.43 -19.85
C SER A 147 6.45 -7.95 -20.94
N GLY A 148 5.16 -7.62 -20.87
CA GLY A 148 4.14 -8.12 -21.77
C GLY A 148 3.75 -9.58 -21.56
N GLU A 149 4.22 -10.23 -20.46
CA GLU A 149 3.88 -11.62 -20.13
C GLU A 149 2.41 -11.80 -19.75
N ALA A 150 1.81 -10.72 -19.19
CA ALA A 150 0.38 -10.64 -18.92
C ALA A 150 -0.17 -9.28 -19.39
N PRO A 151 -1.37 -9.22 -19.99
CA PRO A 151 -1.96 -7.96 -20.46
C PRO A 151 -2.55 -7.13 -19.32
N ILE A 152 -2.77 -7.73 -18.15
CA ILE A 152 -3.50 -7.12 -17.04
C ILE A 152 -2.74 -7.33 -15.74
N PHE A 153 -2.53 -6.23 -15.00
CA PHE A 153 -2.03 -6.27 -13.64
C PHE A 153 -3.19 -6.04 -12.67
N LEU A 154 -3.49 -7.03 -11.84
CA LEU A 154 -4.49 -6.92 -10.79
C LEU A 154 -3.85 -6.45 -9.49
N ASN A 155 -4.46 -5.44 -8.85
CA ASN A 155 -3.97 -4.85 -7.62
C ASN A 155 -5.04 -4.91 -6.51
N GLY A 156 -4.61 -5.15 -5.27
CA GLY A 156 -5.47 -5.23 -4.09
C GLY A 156 -5.94 -3.89 -3.54
N ALA A 157 -5.49 -2.75 -4.09
CA ALA A 157 -5.98 -1.45 -3.66
C ALA A 157 -7.50 -1.35 -3.84
N ASN A 158 -8.19 -0.86 -2.82
CA ASN A 158 -9.64 -0.82 -2.86
C ASN A 158 -10.20 0.42 -2.16
N PHE A 159 -11.36 0.84 -2.64
CA PHE A 159 -12.03 2.01 -2.08
C PHE A 159 -12.67 1.73 -0.71
N SER A 160 -13.15 0.52 -0.47
CA SER A 160 -13.93 0.17 0.73
C SER A 160 -13.13 0.35 2.03
N THR A 161 -11.85 -0.04 2.03
CA THR A 161 -11.00 0.01 3.24
C THR A 161 -9.95 1.13 3.22
N GLU A 162 -9.73 1.79 2.07
CA GLU A 162 -8.67 2.78 1.89
C GLU A 162 -9.15 4.21 1.65
N HIS A 163 -10.48 4.42 1.54
CA HIS A 163 -10.99 5.77 1.35
C HIS A 163 -10.81 6.65 2.59
N GLY A 164 -10.58 7.93 2.35
CA GLY A 164 -10.47 8.92 3.42
C GLY A 164 -9.18 8.84 4.24
N LEU A 165 -8.17 8.19 3.71
CA LEU A 165 -6.81 8.18 4.25
C LEU A 165 -6.04 9.42 3.74
N ASP A 166 -6.64 10.60 3.84
CA ASP A 166 -5.93 11.85 3.57
C ASP A 166 -5.01 12.15 4.75
N LEU A 167 -3.80 11.64 4.66
CA LEU A 167 -2.77 11.76 5.68
C LEU A 167 -1.86 12.98 5.45
N GLY A 168 -2.20 13.83 4.46
CA GLY A 168 -1.43 15.03 4.16
C GLY A 168 0.05 14.75 3.95
N ASP A 169 0.92 15.49 4.66
CA ASP A 169 2.38 15.37 4.56
C ASP A 169 2.94 14.03 5.08
N LEU A 170 2.11 13.18 5.70
CA LEU A 170 2.51 11.83 6.12
C LEU A 170 2.60 10.82 4.97
N VAL A 171 2.17 11.19 3.76
CA VAL A 171 2.29 10.37 2.55
C VAL A 171 2.95 11.19 1.46
N TRP A 172 4.09 10.71 0.97
CA TRP A 172 4.82 11.36 -0.11
C TRP A 172 4.52 10.70 -1.46
N ASN A 173 4.85 11.40 -2.56
CA ASN A 173 4.68 10.85 -3.91
C ASN A 173 5.56 9.62 -4.12
N LYS A 174 4.95 8.46 -4.31
CA LYS A 174 5.64 7.16 -4.42
C LYS A 174 6.53 7.01 -5.66
N LEU A 175 6.41 7.90 -6.63
CA LEU A 175 7.27 7.95 -7.82
C LEU A 175 8.44 8.94 -7.68
N ASP A 176 8.64 9.54 -6.50
CA ASP A 176 9.65 10.57 -6.28
C ASP A 176 11.04 9.98 -5.97
N ILE A 177 11.69 9.44 -6.98
CA ILE A 177 13.06 8.92 -6.88
C ILE A 177 14.08 10.01 -6.53
N LEU A 178 13.79 11.31 -6.84
CA LEU A 178 14.71 12.40 -6.51
C LEU A 178 14.77 12.61 -5.00
N ASN A 179 13.63 12.52 -4.32
CA ASN A 179 13.58 12.60 -2.87
C ASN A 179 14.36 11.46 -2.21
N ILE A 180 14.18 10.23 -2.70
CA ILE A 180 14.93 9.07 -2.21
C ILE A 180 16.44 9.27 -2.38
N ARG A 181 16.88 9.71 -3.57
CA ARG A 181 18.30 9.98 -3.86
C ARG A 181 18.89 11.08 -2.97
N SER A 182 18.11 12.15 -2.75
CA SER A 182 18.54 13.29 -1.93
C SER A 182 18.72 12.91 -0.47
N ILE A 183 17.77 12.14 0.09
CA ILE A 183 17.85 11.63 1.46
C ILE A 183 19.02 10.64 1.58
N ASN A 184 19.11 9.65 0.68
CA ASN A 184 20.21 8.68 0.70
C ASN A 184 21.56 9.36 0.68
N LYS A 185 21.80 10.29 -0.26
CA LYS A 185 23.07 11.01 -0.39
C LYS A 185 23.47 11.77 0.87
N LYS A 186 22.50 12.25 1.64
CA LYS A 186 22.76 13.04 2.85
C LYS A 186 23.12 12.19 4.08
N PHE A 187 22.68 10.94 4.15
CA PHE A 187 22.82 10.12 5.37
C PHE A 187 23.72 8.90 5.21
N GLU A 188 23.40 7.96 4.34
CA GLU A 188 24.15 6.70 4.19
C GLU A 188 24.93 6.61 2.87
N ASP A 189 24.53 7.40 1.87
CA ASP A 189 25.17 7.52 0.53
C ASP A 189 25.49 6.16 -0.14
N VAL A 190 24.58 5.20 0.01
CA VAL A 190 24.73 3.87 -0.61
C VAL A 190 24.45 3.92 -2.11
N SER A 191 25.14 3.09 -2.89
CA SER A 191 24.86 2.93 -4.33
C SER A 191 23.44 2.39 -4.56
N LEU A 192 22.65 3.10 -5.38
CA LEU A 192 21.30 2.71 -5.76
C LEU A 192 21.23 1.89 -7.06
N LYS A 193 22.35 1.37 -7.55
CA LYS A 193 22.41 0.60 -8.80
C LYS A 193 21.51 -0.63 -8.76
N GLU A 194 21.40 -1.31 -7.64
CA GLU A 194 20.61 -2.51 -7.43
C GLU A 194 19.22 -2.21 -6.84
N TYR A 195 18.90 -0.94 -6.58
CA TYR A 195 17.60 -0.55 -6.06
C TYR A 195 16.61 -0.38 -7.21
N PRO A 196 15.48 -1.12 -7.23
CA PRO A 196 14.45 -0.96 -8.24
C PRO A 196 13.91 0.47 -8.26
N SER A 197 13.99 1.12 -9.39
CA SER A 197 13.54 2.50 -9.49
C SER A 197 12.73 2.77 -10.76
N THR A 198 11.77 3.67 -10.65
CA THR A 198 10.97 4.18 -11.76
C THR A 198 10.77 5.70 -11.59
N ASN A 199 10.08 6.32 -12.52
CA ASN A 199 9.75 7.73 -12.46
C ASN A 199 8.37 7.97 -13.10
N PRO A 200 7.74 9.16 -12.91
CA PRO A 200 6.41 9.43 -13.43
C PRO A 200 6.26 9.27 -14.93
N LEU A 201 7.30 9.53 -15.73
CA LEU A 201 7.25 9.41 -17.18
C LEU A 201 7.20 7.95 -17.61
N VAL A 202 8.08 7.11 -17.05
CA VAL A 202 8.12 5.68 -17.34
C VAL A 202 6.83 5.00 -16.84
N TRP A 203 6.40 5.29 -15.61
CA TRP A 203 5.14 4.81 -15.07
C TRP A 203 3.95 5.21 -15.93
N GLY A 204 3.85 6.50 -16.30
CA GLY A 204 2.77 7.05 -17.12
C GLY A 204 2.71 6.41 -18.51
N LYS A 205 3.87 6.12 -19.12
CA LYS A 205 3.93 5.40 -20.41
C LYS A 205 3.16 4.08 -20.35
N TYR A 206 3.43 3.25 -19.35
CA TYR A 206 2.77 1.95 -19.23
C TYR A 206 1.35 2.05 -18.69
N ARG A 207 1.07 2.99 -17.79
CA ARG A 207 -0.24 3.15 -17.17
C ARG A 207 -1.30 3.71 -18.11
N PHE A 208 -0.93 4.65 -19.00
CA PHE A 208 -1.90 5.41 -19.80
C PHE A 208 -1.77 5.20 -21.30
N PHE A 209 -0.58 4.88 -21.79
CA PHE A 209 -0.31 4.81 -23.24
C PHE A 209 -0.08 3.38 -23.75
N SER A 210 0.09 2.39 -22.88
CA SER A 210 0.16 1.00 -23.31
C SER A 210 -1.24 0.47 -23.61
N LYS A 211 -1.45 0.09 -24.89
CA LYS A 211 -2.69 -0.64 -25.26
C LYS A 211 -2.64 -2.11 -24.84
N LYS A 212 -1.46 -2.61 -24.45
CA LYS A 212 -1.20 -4.03 -24.16
C LYS A 212 -1.16 -4.35 -22.65
N SER A 213 -1.21 -3.34 -21.79
CA SER A 213 -1.18 -3.57 -20.34
C SER A 213 -2.03 -2.55 -19.62
N ARG A 214 -2.84 -3.00 -18.68
CA ARG A 214 -3.68 -2.17 -17.83
C ARG A 214 -3.62 -2.64 -16.38
N ILE A 215 -4.01 -1.76 -15.45
CA ILE A 215 -4.13 -2.08 -14.03
C ILE A 215 -5.60 -2.04 -13.66
N ASP A 216 -6.09 -3.14 -13.12
CA ASP A 216 -7.46 -3.26 -12.65
C ASP A 216 -7.52 -3.51 -11.13
N LEU A 217 -8.61 -3.08 -10.51
CA LEU A 217 -8.85 -3.13 -9.07
C LEU A 217 -10.11 -3.97 -8.78
N PRO A 218 -10.04 -5.30 -8.83
CA PRO A 218 -11.23 -6.17 -8.77
C PRO A 218 -12.00 -6.05 -7.45
N LEU A 219 -11.34 -5.69 -6.34
CA LEU A 219 -12.01 -5.49 -5.06
C LEU A 219 -12.99 -4.29 -5.05
N ASN A 220 -12.98 -3.45 -6.09
CA ASN A 220 -13.98 -2.39 -6.27
C ASN A 220 -15.23 -2.82 -7.07
N CYS A 221 -15.27 -4.08 -7.52
CA CYS A 221 -16.38 -4.60 -8.34
C CYS A 221 -17.48 -5.31 -7.52
N PHE A 222 -17.30 -5.42 -6.20
CA PHE A 222 -18.30 -5.93 -5.25
C PHE A 222 -18.20 -5.14 -3.94
N TRP A 223 -19.13 -5.35 -3.01
CA TRP A 223 -19.06 -4.73 -1.70
C TRP A 223 -18.01 -5.43 -0.84
N TYR A 224 -16.74 -5.06 -1.04
CA TYR A 224 -15.60 -5.64 -0.34
C TYR A 224 -15.63 -5.33 1.16
N LYS A 225 -15.50 -6.38 1.97
CA LYS A 225 -15.33 -6.33 3.42
C LYS A 225 -14.18 -7.23 3.82
N ARG A 226 -13.25 -6.71 4.63
CA ARG A 226 -12.04 -7.43 5.05
C ARG A 226 -12.36 -8.71 5.82
N ASN A 227 -13.33 -8.68 6.73
CA ASN A 227 -13.74 -9.84 7.52
C ASN A 227 -14.31 -10.97 6.64
N ILE A 228 -15.17 -10.63 5.68
CA ILE A 228 -15.71 -11.62 4.72
C ILE A 228 -14.58 -12.22 3.87
N ALA A 229 -13.63 -11.39 3.43
CA ALA A 229 -12.49 -11.87 2.65
C ALA A 229 -11.63 -12.88 3.44
N ILE A 230 -11.36 -12.60 4.72
CA ILE A 230 -10.61 -13.52 5.61
C ILE A 230 -11.35 -14.86 5.75
N GLU A 231 -12.65 -14.83 6.05
CA GLU A 231 -13.46 -16.05 6.18
C GLU A 231 -13.51 -16.84 4.87
N TYR A 232 -13.66 -16.14 3.74
CA TYR A 232 -13.68 -16.74 2.43
C TYR A 232 -12.38 -17.46 2.10
N MET A 233 -11.25 -16.78 2.27
CA MET A 233 -9.93 -17.33 2.01
C MET A 233 -9.55 -18.44 2.99
N ASN A 234 -9.95 -18.33 4.26
CA ASN A 234 -9.73 -19.39 5.26
C ASN A 234 -10.42 -20.70 4.84
N LYS A 235 -11.68 -20.63 4.36
CA LYS A 235 -12.41 -21.80 3.83
C LYS A 235 -11.77 -22.39 2.56
N LYS A 236 -11.13 -21.55 1.72
CA LYS A 236 -10.56 -22.01 0.44
C LYS A 236 -9.19 -22.66 0.57
N PHE A 237 -8.30 -22.11 1.38
CA PHE A 237 -6.91 -22.59 1.50
C PHE A 237 -6.29 -22.42 2.89
N GLY A 238 -7.08 -22.09 3.92
CA GLY A 238 -6.56 -21.94 5.28
C GLY A 238 -5.77 -20.65 5.51
N PHE A 239 -6.25 -19.51 4.97
CA PHE A 239 -5.64 -18.20 5.20
C PHE A 239 -5.45 -17.92 6.69
N GLU A 240 -4.25 -17.50 7.07
CA GLU A 240 -3.91 -17.08 8.43
C GLU A 240 -3.92 -15.56 8.56
N ASP A 241 -4.82 -15.05 9.39
CA ASP A 241 -4.84 -13.61 9.72
C ASP A 241 -3.64 -13.24 10.59
N TYR A 242 -3.09 -12.05 10.36
CA TYR A 242 -1.91 -11.52 11.05
C TYR A 242 -2.24 -10.26 11.89
N GLY A 243 -3.53 -9.93 12.04
CA GLY A 243 -4.02 -8.81 12.85
C GLY A 243 -4.50 -7.62 12.05
N HIS A 244 -3.94 -6.42 12.28
CA HIS A 244 -4.40 -5.20 11.61
C HIS A 244 -3.83 -5.04 10.20
N LYS A 245 -4.40 -4.10 9.44
CA LYS A 245 -3.99 -3.82 8.06
C LYS A 245 -2.51 -3.41 8.00
N HIS A 246 -1.78 -4.00 7.05
CA HIS A 246 -0.34 -3.81 6.79
C HIS A 246 0.61 -4.38 7.87
N GLU A 247 0.11 -5.21 8.79
CA GLU A 247 0.95 -5.91 9.78
C GLU A 247 1.54 -7.23 9.26
N GLU A 248 1.35 -7.54 7.98
CA GLU A 248 2.10 -8.60 7.27
C GLU A 248 3.61 -8.31 7.19
N SER A 249 4.03 -7.05 7.40
CA SER A 249 5.42 -6.60 7.48
C SER A 249 5.76 -6.12 8.89
N VAL A 250 6.77 -6.73 9.53
CA VAL A 250 7.20 -6.35 10.88
C VAL A 250 7.68 -4.88 10.93
N PHE A 251 8.41 -4.42 9.91
CA PHE A 251 8.85 -3.03 9.86
C PHE A 251 7.67 -2.06 9.76
N THR A 252 6.71 -2.35 8.89
CA THR A 252 5.52 -1.52 8.72
C THR A 252 4.68 -1.48 10.00
N LYS A 253 4.57 -2.61 10.72
CA LYS A 253 3.90 -2.67 12.02
C LYS A 253 4.57 -1.74 13.04
N VAL A 254 5.89 -1.83 13.21
CA VAL A 254 6.65 -0.94 14.11
C VAL A 254 6.53 0.52 13.68
N TYR A 255 6.62 0.81 12.38
CA TYR A 255 6.42 2.15 11.87
C TYR A 255 5.04 2.72 12.23
N GLN A 256 3.98 1.97 11.99
CA GLN A 256 2.62 2.45 12.20
C GLN A 256 2.24 2.55 13.69
N ARG A 257 2.66 1.59 14.50
CA ARG A 257 2.31 1.54 15.93
C ARG A 257 3.18 2.42 16.81
N VAL A 258 4.47 2.56 16.47
CA VAL A 258 5.45 3.23 17.34
C VAL A 258 5.90 4.56 16.76
N LEU A 259 6.47 4.56 15.55
CA LEU A 259 7.07 5.76 14.98
C LEU A 259 6.02 6.82 14.62
N LEU A 260 4.96 6.44 13.90
CA LEU A 260 3.88 7.39 13.55
C LEU A 260 3.20 7.96 14.77
N LYS A 261 2.91 7.12 15.78
CA LYS A 261 2.26 7.55 17.02
C LYS A 261 3.15 8.48 17.84
N ASN A 262 4.37 8.04 18.16
CA ASN A 262 5.20 8.73 19.15
C ASN A 262 5.96 9.93 18.58
N LYS A 263 6.34 9.86 17.29
CA LYS A 263 7.15 10.91 16.65
C LYS A 263 6.32 11.88 15.81
N PHE A 264 5.32 11.38 15.11
CA PHE A 264 4.53 12.18 14.17
C PHE A 264 3.09 12.48 14.67
N ASN A 265 2.76 12.06 15.88
CA ASN A 265 1.43 12.23 16.50
C ASN A 265 0.29 11.74 15.58
N CYS A 266 0.54 10.64 14.86
CA CYS A 266 -0.42 10.02 13.96
C CYS A 266 -0.71 8.59 14.41
N ILE A 267 -1.96 8.29 14.70
CA ILE A 267 -2.42 6.95 15.06
C ILE A 267 -3.16 6.37 13.86
N LYS A 268 -2.46 5.57 13.05
CA LYS A 268 -2.92 5.09 11.75
C LYS A 268 -4.14 4.15 11.82
N ILE A 269 -4.40 3.50 12.94
CA ILE A 269 -5.59 2.68 13.12
C ILE A 269 -6.89 3.47 13.01
N TYR A 270 -6.90 4.75 13.42
CA TYR A 270 -8.12 5.57 13.35
C TYR A 270 -8.70 5.71 11.94
N PRO A 271 -7.93 6.11 10.90
CA PRO A 271 -8.46 6.21 9.56
C PRO A 271 -8.89 4.85 9.01
N HIS A 272 -8.20 3.74 9.34
CA HIS A 272 -8.61 2.40 8.91
C HIS A 272 -9.95 1.98 9.52
N LEU A 273 -10.11 2.09 10.84
CA LEU A 273 -11.38 1.77 11.49
C LEU A 273 -12.52 2.70 11.04
N ASN A 274 -12.24 3.98 10.82
CA ASN A 274 -13.21 4.90 10.26
C ASN A 274 -13.65 4.52 8.84
N ALA A 275 -12.74 3.98 8.01
CA ALA A 275 -13.10 3.45 6.71
C ALA A 275 -14.03 2.22 6.85
N GLN A 276 -13.70 1.27 7.72
CA GLN A 276 -14.53 0.10 7.99
C GLN A 276 -15.93 0.47 8.54
N ILE A 277 -16.01 1.46 9.45
CA ILE A 277 -17.30 1.95 9.98
C ILE A 277 -18.14 2.56 8.84
N ARG A 278 -17.54 3.40 7.97
CA ARG A 278 -18.25 3.97 6.82
C ARG A 278 -18.65 2.92 5.80
N ASN A 279 -17.83 1.88 5.64
CA ASN A 279 -18.12 0.72 4.80
C ASN A 279 -19.18 -0.22 5.42
N LYS A 280 -19.71 0.08 6.62
CA LYS A 280 -20.65 -0.76 7.38
C LYS A 280 -20.11 -2.16 7.68
N GLU A 281 -18.80 -2.31 7.77
CA GLU A 281 -18.15 -3.56 8.12
C GLU A 281 -18.15 -3.79 9.64
N ILE A 282 -17.91 -2.70 10.40
CA ILE A 282 -17.96 -2.71 11.86
C ILE A 282 -18.82 -1.55 12.38
N THR A 283 -19.32 -1.70 13.58
CA THR A 283 -20.05 -0.63 14.30
C THR A 283 -19.08 0.37 14.94
N LYS A 284 -19.58 1.57 15.29
CA LYS A 284 -18.79 2.56 16.06
C LYS A 284 -18.31 2.02 17.42
N THR A 285 -19.13 1.17 18.06
CA THR A 285 -18.81 0.55 19.34
C THR A 285 -17.66 -0.44 19.22
N GLU A 286 -17.69 -1.29 18.20
CA GLU A 286 -16.59 -2.22 17.88
C GLU A 286 -15.32 -1.45 17.52
N GLY A 287 -15.41 -0.40 16.72
CA GLY A 287 -14.27 0.45 16.39
C GLY A 287 -13.62 1.06 17.63
N LYS A 288 -14.41 1.58 18.59
CA LYS A 288 -13.88 2.08 19.86
C LYS A 288 -13.18 0.99 20.66
N LYS A 289 -13.80 -0.20 20.77
CA LYS A 289 -13.20 -1.35 21.46
C LYS A 289 -11.84 -1.75 20.85
N GLN A 290 -11.74 -1.76 19.50
CA GLN A 290 -10.48 -2.05 18.82
C GLN A 290 -9.41 -0.99 19.08
N ILE A 291 -9.78 0.29 19.16
CA ILE A 291 -8.86 1.37 19.53
C ILE A 291 -8.32 1.16 20.95
N ASP A 292 -9.22 0.86 21.91
CA ASP A 292 -8.83 0.64 23.30
C ASP A 292 -7.87 -0.55 23.45
N LEU A 293 -8.11 -1.63 22.72
CA LEU A 293 -7.21 -2.77 22.66
C LEU A 293 -5.85 -2.41 22.04
N PHE A 294 -5.86 -1.70 20.91
CA PHE A 294 -4.65 -1.26 20.23
C PHE A 294 -3.77 -0.35 21.09
N ILE A 295 -4.40 0.56 21.89
CA ILE A 295 -3.66 1.46 22.77
C ILE A 295 -3.07 0.71 23.97
N LYS A 296 -3.75 -0.34 24.47
CA LYS A 296 -3.33 -1.13 25.62
C LYS A 296 -2.27 -2.18 25.29
N ASP A 297 -2.13 -2.55 24.03
CA ASP A 297 -1.20 -3.61 23.57
C ASP A 297 0.24 -3.08 23.46
N VAL A 298 0.82 -2.75 24.62
CA VAL A 298 2.18 -2.18 24.72
C VAL A 298 3.26 -3.26 24.78
N GLY A 299 2.91 -4.52 25.03
CA GLY A 299 3.88 -5.60 25.29
C GLY A 299 4.54 -6.20 24.05
N LEU A 300 3.77 -6.42 22.99
CA LEU A 300 4.27 -6.95 21.71
C LEU A 300 5.18 -5.96 20.98
N GLU A 301 4.93 -4.67 21.14
CA GLU A 301 5.71 -3.62 20.47
C GLU A 301 7.19 -3.61 20.88
N LYS A 302 7.51 -3.97 22.13
CA LYS A 302 8.91 -3.89 22.63
C LYS A 302 9.84 -4.86 21.92
N TYR A 303 9.44 -6.11 21.74
CA TYR A 303 10.25 -7.12 21.04
C TYR A 303 10.43 -6.80 19.56
N GLU A 304 9.36 -6.39 18.89
CA GLU A 304 9.40 -6.05 17.46
C GLU A 304 10.22 -4.79 17.19
N VAL A 305 10.13 -3.79 18.07
CA VAL A 305 10.98 -2.58 18.01
C VAL A 305 12.45 -2.95 18.16
N GLU A 306 12.80 -3.81 19.12
CA GLU A 306 14.15 -4.30 19.33
C GLU A 306 14.65 -5.06 18.08
N TYR A 307 13.86 -5.97 17.56
CA TYR A 307 14.18 -6.71 16.34
C TYR A 307 14.44 -5.78 15.14
N VAL A 308 13.58 -4.77 14.92
CA VAL A 308 13.76 -3.80 13.82
C VAL A 308 15.03 -2.98 14.04
N ARG A 309 15.27 -2.49 15.27
CA ARG A 309 16.46 -1.72 15.63
C ARG A 309 17.74 -2.51 15.32
N GLU A 310 17.82 -3.76 15.82
CA GLU A 310 18.99 -4.62 15.65
C GLU A 310 19.21 -5.02 14.19
N LYS A 311 18.16 -5.42 13.49
CA LYS A 311 18.24 -5.79 12.08
C LYS A 311 18.71 -4.64 11.20
N LEU A 312 18.31 -3.40 11.53
CA LEU A 312 18.83 -2.19 10.89
C LEU A 312 20.22 -1.80 11.39
N GLY A 313 20.73 -2.39 12.47
CA GLY A 313 22.04 -2.15 13.02
C GLY A 313 22.19 -0.80 13.72
N PHE A 314 21.10 -0.32 14.37
CA PHE A 314 21.16 0.84 15.24
C PHE A 314 21.50 0.43 16.67
N SER A 315 22.41 1.19 17.31
CA SER A 315 22.59 1.14 18.75
C SER A 315 21.37 1.70 19.50
N ASN A 316 21.27 1.42 20.80
CA ASN A 316 20.20 1.99 21.64
C ASN A 316 20.22 3.52 21.66
N ASP A 317 21.45 4.10 21.69
CA ASP A 317 21.61 5.55 21.70
C ASP A 317 21.19 6.18 20.36
N GLU A 318 21.56 5.58 19.24
CA GLU A 318 21.12 6.05 17.91
C GLU A 318 19.62 5.97 17.77
N TRP A 319 19.02 4.85 18.19
CA TRP A 319 17.58 4.66 18.12
C TRP A 319 16.83 5.69 18.99
N SER A 320 17.31 5.92 20.19
CA SER A 320 16.75 6.94 21.08
C SER A 320 16.83 8.34 20.46
N LYS A 321 17.98 8.67 19.84
CA LYS A 321 18.14 9.94 19.11
C LYS A 321 17.15 10.06 17.95
N ILE A 322 16.95 8.99 17.16
CA ILE A 322 15.98 8.96 16.06
C ILE A 322 14.56 9.25 16.57
N LEU A 323 14.16 8.64 17.68
CA LEU A 323 12.83 8.84 18.26
C LEU A 323 12.62 10.28 18.78
N LEU A 324 13.66 10.89 19.35
CA LEU A 324 13.60 12.24 19.92
C LEU A 324 13.85 13.35 18.89
N GLN A 325 14.42 13.01 17.74
CA GLN A 325 14.72 13.98 16.69
C GLN A 325 13.44 14.64 16.16
N LYS A 326 13.45 15.96 16.01
CA LYS A 326 12.33 16.73 15.48
C LYS A 326 11.93 16.25 14.08
N PRO A 327 10.62 16.04 13.82
CA PRO A 327 10.14 15.73 12.48
C PRO A 327 10.56 16.76 11.43
N ARG A 328 10.84 16.29 10.22
CA ARG A 328 11.20 17.11 9.06
C ARG A 328 10.28 16.82 7.90
N SER A 329 10.08 17.80 7.03
CA SER A 329 9.32 17.59 5.81
C SER A 329 10.17 16.96 4.70
N HIS A 330 9.57 16.11 3.88
CA HIS A 330 10.19 15.65 2.63
C HIS A 330 10.57 16.80 1.70
N SER A 331 9.87 17.93 1.77
CA SER A 331 10.14 19.13 0.97
C SER A 331 11.47 19.82 1.31
N GLU A 332 12.09 19.50 2.46
CA GLU A 332 13.44 19.98 2.82
C GLU A 332 14.54 19.29 2.01
N PHE A 333 14.22 18.23 1.31
CA PHE A 333 15.10 17.50 0.41
C PHE A 333 14.69 17.75 -1.05
N SER A 334 15.65 17.59 -1.98
CA SER A 334 15.33 17.68 -3.41
C SER A 334 14.25 16.67 -3.77
N ASN A 335 13.26 17.10 -4.55
CA ASN A 335 12.09 16.30 -4.86
C ASN A 335 11.50 16.69 -6.21
N LEU A 336 10.63 15.84 -6.77
CA LEU A 336 9.98 16.09 -8.06
C LEU A 336 9.14 17.37 -8.06
N GLY A 337 8.52 17.72 -6.92
CA GLY A 337 7.72 18.94 -6.79
C GLY A 337 8.52 20.21 -7.09
N ASN A 338 9.82 20.23 -6.77
CA ASN A 338 10.70 21.36 -7.02
C ASN A 338 10.86 21.64 -8.53
N TYR A 339 10.72 20.61 -9.37
CA TYR A 339 10.85 20.73 -10.83
C TYR A 339 9.51 20.85 -11.54
N ILE A 340 8.48 20.18 -11.05
CA ILE A 340 7.15 20.16 -11.70
C ILE A 340 6.34 21.42 -11.40
N LYS A 341 6.39 21.96 -10.18
CA LYS A 341 5.63 23.17 -9.80
C LYS A 341 5.90 24.37 -10.70
N PRO A 342 7.16 24.72 -11.06
CA PRO A 342 7.43 25.80 -11.98
C PRO A 342 6.82 25.57 -13.38
N ILE A 343 6.91 24.33 -13.90
CA ILE A 343 6.35 23.97 -15.20
C ILE A 343 4.82 24.08 -15.21
N MET A 344 4.17 23.59 -14.16
CA MET A 344 2.71 23.70 -14.00
C MET A 344 2.26 25.17 -13.87
N GLY A 345 3.04 25.99 -13.19
CA GLY A 345 2.80 27.44 -13.12
C GLY A 345 2.84 28.12 -14.49
N VAL A 346 3.84 27.79 -15.30
CA VAL A 346 3.96 28.31 -16.68
C VAL A 346 2.79 27.81 -17.55
N LEU A 347 2.44 26.51 -17.48
CA LEU A 347 1.34 25.94 -18.24
C LEU A 347 -0.03 26.52 -17.84
N SER A 348 -0.25 26.81 -16.56
CA SER A 348 -1.48 27.46 -16.09
C SER A 348 -1.59 28.89 -16.62
N THR A 349 -0.47 29.63 -16.64
CA THR A 349 -0.41 30.99 -17.19
C THR A 349 -0.63 31.02 -18.71
N LEU A 350 -0.10 30.01 -19.43
CA LEU A 350 -0.32 29.89 -20.88
C LEU A 350 -1.76 29.49 -21.21
N LYS A 351 -2.41 28.63 -20.40
CA LYS A 351 -3.83 28.30 -20.56
C LYS A 351 -4.73 29.49 -20.31
N LEU A 352 -4.44 30.33 -19.34
CA LEU A 352 -5.19 31.56 -19.08
C LEU A 352 -5.06 32.53 -20.25
N ARG A 353 -3.87 32.71 -20.86
CA ARG A 353 -3.66 33.60 -22.05
C ARG A 353 -4.28 33.04 -23.34
N ALA A 354 -4.55 31.76 -23.43
CA ALA A 354 -5.21 31.14 -24.59
C ALA A 354 -6.75 31.19 -24.49
N MET A 355 -7.29 31.63 -23.36
CA MET A 355 -8.73 31.81 -23.11
C MET A 355 -9.14 33.29 -23.10
N GLU A 356 -8.18 34.26 -23.20
CA GLU A 356 -8.37 35.66 -23.51
C GLU A 356 -8.21 35.89 -25.04
#